data_4f213e84309ccd406a1aa89eadbf5904
#
_entry.id   4f213e84309ccd406a1aa89eadbf5904
#
_cell.length_a   1.000
_cell.length_b   1.000
_cell.length_c   1.000
_cell.angle_alpha   90.00
_cell.angle_beta   90.00
_cell.angle_gamma   90.00
#
_symmetry.space_group_name_H-M   'P 1'
#
loop_
_entity.id
_entity.type
_entity.pdbx_description
1 polymer ?
#
loop_
_entity_poly.entity_id
_entity_poly.type
_entity_poly.pdbx_seq_one_letter_code
_entity_poly.pdbx_strand_id
1 'polypeptide(L)'
;RVTEWIDFTRGISGRVPRRYPTIEEAFQRMQAANPHLTPDQARHLTIHGVNQNEDGTYSWKYDNYTRIRSPFGFPESERQKLWERITCPTLLVRGTESWASDPTEDGRAKHFQNAEIANIEGAGHWVHHDRLDEFVGLVKGFLAD
;
A
#
# COMPACT_ATOMS: atom_id res chain seq x y z
N ARG A 1 -23.42 10.18 -1.28
CA ARG A 1 -22.07 10.19 -0.67
C ARG A 1 -22.10 9.96 0.85
N VAL A 2 -22.76 10.86 1.65
CA VAL A 2 -22.77 10.72 3.11
C VAL A 2 -23.56 9.49 3.54
N THR A 3 -24.73 9.25 2.95
CA THR A 3 -25.56 8.08 3.21
C THR A 3 -24.81 6.79 2.90
N GLU A 4 -24.20 6.69 1.72
CA GLU A 4 -23.37 5.55 1.30
C GLU A 4 -22.20 5.31 2.26
N TRP A 5 -21.57 6.39 2.74
CA TRP A 5 -20.50 6.31 3.73
C TRP A 5 -21.02 5.77 5.08
N ILE A 6 -22.19 6.23 5.53
CA ILE A 6 -22.83 5.72 6.75
C ILE A 6 -23.09 4.22 6.61
N ASP A 7 -23.68 3.79 5.49
CA ASP A 7 -24.01 2.39 5.24
C ASP A 7 -22.76 1.52 5.15
N PHE A 8 -21.71 2.01 4.46
CA PHE A 8 -20.41 1.35 4.39
C PHE A 8 -19.77 1.22 5.78
N THR A 9 -19.77 2.31 6.57
CA THR A 9 -19.22 2.33 7.93
C THR A 9 -19.96 1.38 8.85
N ARG A 10 -21.29 1.34 8.78
CA ARG A 10 -22.12 0.38 9.51
C ARG A 10 -21.82 -1.07 9.09
N GLY A 11 -21.60 -1.30 7.80
CA GLY A 11 -21.24 -2.61 7.28
C GLY A 11 -19.86 -3.10 7.73
N ILE A 12 -18.94 -2.20 8.09
CA ILE A 12 -17.62 -2.53 8.65
C ILE A 12 -17.67 -2.66 10.17
N SER A 13 -18.50 -1.83 10.82
CA SER A 13 -18.69 -1.84 12.27
C SER A 13 -19.15 -3.23 12.73
N GLY A 14 -18.45 -3.80 13.70
CA GLY A 14 -18.75 -5.14 14.21
C GLY A 14 -18.27 -6.31 13.34
N ARG A 15 -17.60 -6.07 12.22
CA ARG A 15 -16.94 -7.17 11.49
C ARG A 15 -15.80 -7.73 12.31
N VAL A 16 -15.95 -9.00 12.68
CA VAL A 16 -14.86 -9.75 13.28
C VAL A 16 -13.80 -10.02 12.19
N PRO A 17 -12.52 -9.73 12.43
CA PRO A 17 -11.45 -10.11 11.51
C PRO A 17 -11.50 -11.59 11.19
N ARG A 18 -11.18 -11.95 9.94
CA ARG A 18 -11.10 -13.37 9.54
C ARG A 18 -10.09 -14.07 10.44
N ARG A 19 -10.52 -15.20 11.00
CA ARG A 19 -9.67 -16.09 11.79
C ARG A 19 -9.14 -17.22 10.94
N TYR A 20 -7.88 -17.54 11.14
CA TYR A 20 -7.17 -18.63 10.49
C TYR A 20 -6.81 -19.68 11.55
N PRO A 21 -7.20 -20.94 11.39
CA PRO A 21 -6.86 -22.01 12.32
C PRO A 21 -5.36 -22.14 12.56
N THR A 22 -4.56 -21.91 11.51
CA THR A 22 -3.11 -22.04 11.57
C THR A 22 -2.43 -20.82 10.94
N ILE A 23 -1.18 -20.57 11.32
CA ILE A 23 -0.36 -19.55 10.68
C ILE A 23 -0.08 -19.88 9.21
N GLU A 24 -0.02 -21.17 8.88
CA GLU A 24 0.18 -21.65 7.52
C GLU A 24 -0.97 -21.24 6.59
N GLU A 25 -2.23 -21.34 7.05
CA GLU A 25 -3.38 -20.87 6.28
C GLU A 25 -3.36 -19.35 6.06
N ALA A 26 -2.91 -18.57 7.06
CA ALA A 26 -2.72 -17.14 6.92
C ALA A 26 -1.62 -16.83 5.90
N PHE A 27 -0.50 -17.59 5.92
CA PHE A 27 0.59 -17.48 4.95
C PHE A 27 0.12 -17.79 3.53
N GLN A 28 -0.59 -18.89 3.32
CA GLN A 28 -1.13 -19.25 2.00
C GLN A 28 -2.05 -18.15 1.45
N ARG A 29 -2.83 -17.52 2.32
CA ARG A 29 -3.68 -16.38 1.94
C ARG A 29 -2.86 -15.15 1.57
N MET A 30 -1.78 -14.85 2.30
CA MET A 30 -0.85 -13.77 2.00
C MET A 30 -0.20 -13.99 0.63
N GLN A 31 0.35 -15.17 0.40
CA GLN A 31 1.01 -15.54 -0.85
C GLN A 31 0.05 -15.43 -2.05
N ALA A 32 -1.17 -15.97 -1.93
CA ALA A 32 -2.17 -15.91 -2.99
C ALA A 32 -2.63 -14.48 -3.32
N ALA A 33 -2.63 -13.58 -2.33
CA ALA A 33 -3.03 -12.19 -2.52
C ALA A 33 -1.90 -11.29 -3.06
N ASN A 34 -0.65 -11.74 -2.99
CA ASN A 34 0.55 -10.97 -3.34
C ASN A 34 1.51 -11.82 -4.18
N PRO A 35 1.24 -12.02 -5.47
CA PRO A 35 1.99 -12.95 -6.32
C PRO A 35 3.43 -12.53 -6.58
N HIS A 36 3.78 -11.26 -6.37
CA HIS A 36 5.15 -10.74 -6.51
C HIS A 36 6.05 -11.08 -5.32
N LEU A 37 5.48 -11.46 -4.16
CA LEU A 37 6.28 -11.85 -3.00
C LEU A 37 6.90 -13.24 -3.19
N THR A 38 8.16 -13.38 -2.80
CA THR A 38 8.75 -14.71 -2.60
C THR A 38 8.06 -15.42 -1.42
N PRO A 39 8.08 -16.77 -1.37
CA PRO A 39 7.53 -17.50 -0.23
C PRO A 39 8.12 -17.07 1.12
N ASP A 40 9.42 -16.77 1.17
CA ASP A 40 10.10 -16.33 2.39
C ASP A 40 9.62 -14.94 2.84
N GLN A 41 9.47 -14.01 1.90
CA GLN A 41 8.91 -12.68 2.19
C GLN A 41 7.46 -12.79 2.67
N ALA A 42 6.62 -13.57 1.98
CA ALA A 42 5.23 -13.77 2.38
C ALA A 42 5.13 -14.40 3.78
N ARG A 43 6.01 -15.35 4.09
CA ARG A 43 6.09 -15.99 5.42
C ARG A 43 6.53 -14.98 6.49
N HIS A 44 7.57 -14.22 6.22
CA HIS A 44 8.04 -13.15 7.12
C HIS A 44 6.92 -12.15 7.42
N LEU A 45 6.28 -11.61 6.39
CA LEU A 45 5.18 -10.64 6.54
C LEU A 45 3.98 -11.25 7.29
N THR A 46 3.70 -12.53 7.10
CA THR A 46 2.62 -13.21 7.82
C THR A 46 2.95 -13.34 9.31
N ILE A 47 4.12 -13.84 9.65
CA ILE A 47 4.53 -14.04 11.06
C ILE A 47 4.45 -12.72 11.83
N HIS A 48 4.89 -11.63 11.23
CA HIS A 48 4.87 -10.31 11.87
C HIS A 48 3.54 -9.55 11.72
N GLY A 49 2.71 -9.93 10.76
CA GLY A 49 1.44 -9.27 10.43
C GLY A 49 0.21 -9.84 11.13
N VAL A 50 0.31 -11.00 11.79
CA VAL A 50 -0.82 -11.61 12.52
C VAL A 50 -0.63 -11.55 14.04
N ASN A 51 -1.76 -11.58 14.75
CA ASN A 51 -1.82 -11.87 16.19
C ASN A 51 -2.37 -13.29 16.38
N GLN A 52 -1.90 -13.98 17.40
CA GLN A 52 -2.58 -15.17 17.91
C GLN A 52 -3.71 -14.72 18.84
N ASN A 53 -4.91 -15.23 18.58
CA ASN A 53 -6.11 -14.98 19.38
C ASN A 53 -6.13 -15.92 20.61
N GLU A 54 -6.99 -15.59 21.60
CA GLU A 54 -7.15 -16.38 22.83
C GLU A 54 -7.58 -17.83 22.55
N ASP A 55 -8.32 -18.07 21.46
CA ASP A 55 -8.75 -19.40 21.02
C ASP A 55 -7.69 -20.19 20.22
N GLY A 56 -6.47 -19.65 20.13
CA GLY A 56 -5.35 -20.25 19.41
C GLY A 56 -5.35 -19.99 17.90
N THR A 57 -6.40 -19.38 17.34
CA THR A 57 -6.45 -18.98 15.94
C THR A 57 -5.61 -17.74 15.67
N TYR A 58 -5.42 -17.37 14.41
CA TYR A 58 -4.65 -16.18 13.99
C TYR A 58 -5.55 -15.19 13.25
N SER A 59 -5.30 -13.90 13.44
CA SER A 59 -5.95 -12.84 12.69
C SER A 59 -4.95 -11.73 12.33
N TRP A 60 -5.19 -11.06 11.20
CA TRP A 60 -4.35 -9.93 10.78
C TRP A 60 -4.48 -8.77 11.77
N LYS A 61 -3.36 -8.08 12.02
CA LYS A 61 -3.26 -6.93 12.95
C LYS A 61 -3.97 -5.68 12.46
N TYR A 62 -4.23 -5.56 11.14
CA TYR A 62 -4.83 -4.34 10.61
C TYR A 62 -6.27 -4.15 11.10
N ASP A 63 -6.62 -2.90 11.34
CA ASP A 63 -7.98 -2.51 11.68
C ASP A 63 -8.83 -2.41 10.40
N ASN A 64 -10.03 -3.01 10.41
CA ASN A 64 -10.98 -2.90 9.30
C ASN A 64 -11.41 -1.45 9.02
N TYR A 65 -11.37 -0.58 10.03
CA TYR A 65 -11.69 0.84 9.88
C TYR A 65 -10.71 1.60 8.98
N THR A 66 -9.50 1.09 8.73
CA THR A 66 -8.56 1.66 7.75
C THR A 66 -9.11 1.70 6.33
N ARG A 67 -10.15 0.92 6.04
CA ARG A 67 -10.84 0.89 4.73
C ARG A 67 -11.90 1.97 4.57
N ILE A 68 -12.25 2.68 5.65
CA ILE A 68 -13.25 3.74 5.61
C ILE A 68 -12.62 4.97 4.97
N ARG A 69 -13.14 5.35 3.80
CA ARG A 69 -12.75 6.57 3.12
C ARG A 69 -13.63 7.73 3.61
N SER A 70 -13.09 8.94 3.62
CA SER A 70 -13.88 10.12 3.94
C SER A 70 -15.05 10.28 2.96
N PRO A 71 -16.27 10.64 3.45
CA PRO A 71 -17.40 10.96 2.58
C PRO A 71 -17.17 12.27 1.80
N PHE A 72 -16.25 13.09 2.30
CA PHE A 72 -15.83 14.33 1.65
C PHE A 72 -14.56 14.06 0.87
N GLY A 73 -14.68 13.96 -0.47
CA GLY A 73 -13.52 13.82 -1.34
C GLY A 73 -12.64 15.07 -1.25
N PHE A 74 -11.34 14.87 -1.28
CA PHE A 74 -10.39 15.96 -1.44
C PHE A 74 -10.37 16.37 -2.93
N PRO A 75 -10.76 17.61 -3.28
CA PRO A 75 -10.81 18.03 -4.68
C PRO A 75 -9.47 17.85 -5.38
N GLU A 76 -9.48 17.36 -6.61
CA GLU A 76 -8.26 17.13 -7.40
C GLU A 76 -7.44 18.42 -7.53
N SER A 77 -8.09 19.55 -7.81
CA SER A 77 -7.43 20.85 -7.92
C SER A 77 -6.72 21.29 -6.64
N GLU A 78 -7.24 20.93 -5.47
CA GLU A 78 -6.58 21.24 -4.20
C GLU A 78 -5.39 20.32 -3.94
N ARG A 79 -5.48 19.04 -4.35
CA ARG A 79 -4.34 18.10 -4.32
C ARG A 79 -3.19 18.62 -5.18
N GLN A 80 -3.48 19.02 -6.40
CA GLN A 80 -2.49 19.58 -7.33
C GLN A 80 -1.76 20.77 -6.73
N LYS A 81 -2.51 21.73 -6.17
CA LYS A 81 -1.93 22.90 -5.49
C LYS A 81 -1.03 22.52 -4.29
N LEU A 82 -1.35 21.43 -3.58
CA LEU A 82 -0.50 20.94 -2.50
C LEU A 82 0.80 20.33 -3.04
N TRP A 83 0.74 19.55 -4.11
CA TRP A 83 1.94 18.99 -4.76
C TRP A 83 2.85 20.11 -5.30
N GLU A 84 2.27 21.14 -5.89
CA GLU A 84 2.99 22.32 -6.39
C GLU A 84 3.72 23.12 -5.29
N ARG A 85 3.35 22.92 -4.03
CA ARG A 85 4.04 23.52 -2.87
C ARG A 85 5.23 22.70 -2.36
N ILE A 86 5.41 21.49 -2.86
CA ILE A 86 6.55 20.65 -2.50
C ILE A 86 7.75 21.15 -3.30
N THR A 87 8.69 21.81 -2.61
CA THR A 87 9.89 22.39 -3.21
C THR A 87 11.17 21.56 -3.00
N CYS A 88 11.14 20.65 -2.01
CA CYS A 88 12.26 19.73 -1.78
C CYS A 88 12.41 18.71 -2.91
N PRO A 89 13.60 18.14 -3.11
CA PRO A 89 13.77 16.97 -3.96
C PRO A 89 12.77 15.88 -3.60
N THR A 90 12.15 15.28 -4.61
CA THR A 90 11.08 14.29 -4.44
C THR A 90 11.35 13.09 -5.33
N LEU A 91 11.38 11.89 -4.77
CA LEU A 91 11.51 10.64 -5.53
C LEU A 91 10.13 9.97 -5.63
N LEU A 92 9.63 9.84 -6.85
CA LEU A 92 8.39 9.11 -7.18
C LEU A 92 8.77 7.72 -7.69
N VAL A 93 8.49 6.68 -6.89
CA VAL A 93 8.81 5.30 -7.26
C VAL A 93 7.54 4.54 -7.63
N ARG A 94 7.60 3.80 -8.76
CA ARG A 94 6.49 2.99 -9.26
C ARG A 94 6.99 1.63 -9.71
N GLY A 95 6.23 0.58 -9.43
CA GLY A 95 6.40 -0.73 -10.06
C GLY A 95 5.67 -0.78 -11.40
N THR A 96 6.29 -1.35 -12.43
CA THR A 96 5.72 -1.39 -13.80
C THR A 96 4.47 -2.26 -13.87
N GLU A 97 4.28 -3.22 -12.96
CA GLU A 97 3.09 -4.08 -12.86
C GLU A 97 2.11 -3.60 -11.78
N SER A 98 2.27 -2.35 -11.29
CA SER A 98 1.34 -1.75 -10.34
C SER A 98 -0.04 -1.53 -10.96
N TRP A 99 -1.10 -1.81 -10.19
CA TRP A 99 -2.48 -1.45 -10.57
C TRP A 99 -2.73 0.07 -10.57
N ALA A 100 -1.85 0.85 -9.95
CA ALA A 100 -1.94 2.31 -9.96
C ALA A 100 -1.42 2.86 -11.29
N SER A 101 -2.08 3.90 -11.80
CA SER A 101 -1.66 4.58 -13.03
C SER A 101 -0.27 5.20 -12.92
N ASP A 102 0.40 5.32 -14.05
CA ASP A 102 1.70 5.98 -14.13
C ASP A 102 1.54 7.50 -13.88
N PRO A 103 2.27 8.06 -12.91
CA PRO A 103 2.17 9.49 -12.59
C PRO A 103 2.67 10.40 -13.72
N THR A 104 3.46 9.88 -14.66
CA THR A 104 3.89 10.62 -15.84
C THR A 104 2.80 10.67 -16.91
N GLU A 105 2.10 9.56 -17.11
CA GLU A 105 1.05 9.45 -18.12
C GLU A 105 -0.24 10.15 -17.70
N ASP A 106 -0.62 10.06 -16.42
CA ASP A 106 -1.84 10.70 -15.90
C ASP A 106 -1.63 12.17 -15.49
N GLY A 107 -0.41 12.67 -15.62
CA GLY A 107 -0.06 14.06 -15.40
C GLY A 107 0.14 14.47 -13.95
N ARG A 108 0.11 13.55 -12.97
CA ARG A 108 0.39 13.87 -11.56
C ARG A 108 1.82 14.36 -11.34
N ALA A 109 2.79 13.75 -12.02
CA ALA A 109 4.20 14.07 -11.86
C ALA A 109 4.53 15.55 -12.19
N LYS A 110 3.83 16.17 -13.13
CA LYS A 110 4.04 17.58 -13.55
C LYS A 110 3.77 18.61 -12.46
N HIS A 111 3.04 18.22 -11.40
CA HIS A 111 2.73 19.11 -10.29
C HIS A 111 3.83 19.17 -9.21
N PHE A 112 4.83 18.30 -9.30
CA PHE A 112 6.01 18.34 -8.43
C PHE A 112 7.11 19.17 -9.09
N GLN A 113 7.62 20.17 -8.39
CA GLN A 113 8.61 21.10 -8.96
C GLN A 113 9.99 20.45 -9.18
N ASN A 114 10.34 19.51 -8.33
CA ASN A 114 11.66 18.86 -8.30
C ASN A 114 11.49 17.36 -8.06
N ALA A 115 10.90 16.67 -9.06
CA ALA A 115 10.66 15.23 -8.96
C ALA A 115 11.58 14.43 -9.86
N GLU A 116 12.18 13.41 -9.30
CA GLU A 116 12.80 12.28 -10.00
C GLU A 116 11.81 11.12 -10.04
N ILE A 117 11.71 10.43 -11.16
CA ILE A 117 10.76 9.33 -11.36
C ILE A 117 11.54 8.06 -11.64
N ALA A 118 11.32 7.04 -10.83
CA ALA A 118 11.94 5.74 -10.97
C ALA A 118 10.87 4.65 -11.16
N ASN A 119 10.95 3.94 -12.28
CA ASN A 119 10.15 2.74 -12.53
C ASN A 119 10.97 1.50 -12.19
N ILE A 120 10.41 0.63 -11.35
CA ILE A 120 11.02 -0.66 -11.00
C ILE A 120 10.34 -1.76 -11.82
N GLU A 121 11.11 -2.39 -12.68
CA GLU A 121 10.61 -3.39 -13.63
C GLU A 121 10.13 -4.66 -12.92
N GLY A 122 8.98 -5.18 -13.34
CA GLY A 122 8.39 -6.40 -12.80
C GLY A 122 8.00 -6.32 -11.31
N ALA A 123 7.90 -5.11 -10.74
CA ALA A 123 7.38 -4.88 -9.41
C ALA A 123 5.89 -4.54 -9.47
N GLY A 124 5.12 -5.06 -8.53
CA GLY A 124 3.73 -4.67 -8.30
C GLY A 124 3.63 -3.32 -7.55
N HIS A 125 2.54 -3.13 -6.82
CA HIS A 125 2.27 -1.87 -6.14
C HIS A 125 3.18 -1.63 -4.92
N TRP A 126 3.58 -2.67 -4.23
CA TRP A 126 4.45 -2.60 -3.05
C TRP A 126 5.91 -2.84 -3.43
N VAL A 127 6.48 -1.95 -4.20
CA VAL A 127 7.84 -2.03 -4.77
C VAL A 127 8.92 -2.41 -3.73
N HIS A 128 8.79 -1.88 -2.51
CA HIS A 128 9.69 -2.15 -1.40
C HIS A 128 9.61 -3.59 -0.84
N HIS A 129 8.55 -4.32 -1.18
CA HIS A 129 8.43 -5.76 -0.90
C HIS A 129 8.86 -6.59 -2.12
N ASP A 130 8.43 -6.15 -3.31
CA ASP A 130 8.55 -6.95 -4.53
C ASP A 130 9.98 -6.92 -5.11
N ARG A 131 10.69 -5.80 -4.92
CA ARG A 131 12.07 -5.55 -5.40
C ARG A 131 12.86 -4.78 -4.35
N LEU A 132 13.05 -5.38 -3.17
CA LEU A 132 13.62 -4.71 -2.00
C LEU A 132 15.00 -4.10 -2.27
N ASP A 133 15.91 -4.88 -2.84
CA ASP A 133 17.31 -4.43 -3.05
C ASP A 133 17.38 -3.24 -4.02
N GLU A 134 16.62 -3.29 -5.10
CA GLU A 134 16.53 -2.22 -6.08
C GLU A 134 15.91 -0.97 -5.48
N PHE A 135 14.80 -1.12 -4.75
CA PHE A 135 14.16 -0.01 -4.03
C PHE A 135 15.10 0.64 -3.02
N VAL A 136 15.80 -0.17 -2.20
CA VAL A 136 16.78 0.34 -1.22
C VAL A 136 17.94 1.06 -1.90
N GLY A 137 18.42 0.52 -3.03
CA GLY A 137 19.47 1.16 -3.84
C GLY A 137 19.05 2.55 -4.33
N LEU A 138 17.86 2.66 -4.89
CA LEU A 138 17.28 3.93 -5.36
C LEU A 138 17.15 4.96 -4.22
N VAL A 139 16.59 4.55 -3.09
CA VAL A 139 16.40 5.46 -1.94
C VAL A 139 17.74 5.91 -1.37
N LYS A 140 18.72 5.01 -1.26
CA LYS A 140 20.06 5.38 -0.79
C LYS A 140 20.75 6.36 -1.73
N GLY A 141 20.66 6.14 -3.06
CA GLY A 141 21.19 7.06 -4.07
C GLY A 141 20.56 8.45 -3.91
N PHE A 142 19.25 8.51 -3.90
CA PHE A 142 18.49 9.77 -3.76
C PHE A 142 18.79 10.55 -2.46
N LEU A 143 19.06 9.86 -1.35
CA LEU A 143 19.38 10.50 -0.06
C LEU A 143 20.86 10.86 0.11
N ALA A 144 21.73 10.40 -0.80
CA ALA A 144 23.18 10.70 -0.76
C ALA A 144 23.54 12.00 -1.50
N ASP A 145 22.66 12.47 -2.35
CA ASP A 145 22.74 13.74 -3.10
C ASP A 145 22.18 14.91 -2.25
#